data_578d22e47eaf718dfd090312424eef04
#
_entry.id   578d22e47eaf718dfd090312424eef04
#
_cell.length_a   1.000
_cell.length_b   1.000
_cell.length_c   1.000
_cell.angle_alpha   90.00
_cell.angle_beta   90.00
_cell.angle_gamma   90.00
#
_symmetry.space_group_name_H-M   'P 1'
#
loop_
_entity.id
_entity.type
_entity.pdbx_description
1 polymer ?
#
loop_
_entity_poly.entity_id
_entity_poly.type
_entity_poly.pdbx_seq_one_letter_code
_entity_poly.pdbx_strand_id
1 'polypeptide(L)'
;EWKYKKEVPPRLGLIIDDTLGTPLMAKPSAGLLNLCIKHRHIGKGLGISIYMCVQSYCSQGGINRAIRENTTLLLLFKINQEAQIKKVMEESDLPLSDERFHEMCKYCHDKPFNFLAMDFAPKDESKRFRSGWDEYIS
;
A
#
# COMPACT_ATOMS: atom_id res chain seq x y z
N GLU A 1 -17.37 6.99 27.16
CA GLU A 1 -18.51 6.92 26.22
C GLU A 1 -18.45 8.08 25.25
N TRP A 2 -18.73 7.79 23.95
CA TRP A 2 -18.74 8.81 22.89
C TRP A 2 -19.89 9.77 23.13
N LYS A 3 -19.56 11.05 23.21
CA LYS A 3 -20.51 12.12 23.62
C LYS A 3 -21.67 12.31 22.62
N TYR A 4 -21.49 11.91 21.36
CA TYR A 4 -22.44 12.14 20.27
C TYR A 4 -23.01 10.81 19.76
N LYS A 5 -23.82 10.13 20.54
CA LYS A 5 -24.39 8.79 20.25
C LYS A 5 -25.16 8.69 18.90
N LYS A 6 -25.45 9.80 18.25
CA LYS A 6 -26.15 9.85 16.95
C LYS A 6 -25.23 10.21 15.76
N GLU A 7 -23.95 10.56 16.01
CA GLU A 7 -23.02 10.94 14.95
C GLU A 7 -22.11 9.76 14.61
N VAL A 8 -21.75 9.65 13.33
CA VAL A 8 -20.74 8.69 12.91
C VAL A 8 -19.40 9.09 13.54
N PRO A 9 -18.75 8.20 14.28
CA PRO A 9 -17.47 8.53 14.91
C PRO A 9 -16.43 8.92 13.86
N PRO A 10 -15.52 9.87 14.16
CA PRO A 10 -14.51 10.32 13.23
C PRO A 10 -13.61 9.15 12.81
N ARG A 11 -13.32 9.07 11.53
CA ARG A 11 -12.29 8.16 11.01
C ARG A 11 -10.94 8.85 11.11
N LEU A 12 -9.93 8.12 11.59
CA LEU A 12 -8.57 8.62 11.70
C LEU A 12 -7.74 8.11 10.53
N GLY A 13 -6.90 8.99 9.99
CA GLY A 13 -5.84 8.67 9.03
C GLY A 13 -4.47 9.01 9.61
N LEU A 14 -3.51 8.12 9.48
CA LEU A 14 -2.11 8.34 9.80
C LEU A 14 -1.33 8.37 8.49
N ILE A 15 -0.64 9.47 8.23
CA ILE A 15 0.25 9.61 7.07
C ILE A 15 1.69 9.55 7.59
N ILE A 16 2.47 8.65 7.01
CA ILE A 16 3.89 8.46 7.29
C ILE A 16 4.63 8.74 6.00
N ASP A 17 5.34 9.85 5.96
CA ASP A 17 6.03 10.32 4.76
C ASP A 17 7.55 10.41 5.00
N ASP A 18 8.33 10.12 3.96
CA ASP A 18 9.80 10.27 3.88
C ASP A 18 10.57 9.69 5.08
N THR A 19 10.18 8.51 5.53
CA THR A 19 10.79 7.86 6.70
C THR A 19 11.85 6.82 6.34
N LEU A 20 12.21 6.67 5.05
CA LEU A 20 13.27 5.76 4.61
C LEU A 20 14.62 6.08 5.28
N GLY A 21 15.32 5.02 5.70
CA GLY A 21 16.63 5.17 6.38
C GLY A 21 16.54 5.61 7.83
N THR A 22 15.35 5.95 8.34
CA THR A 22 15.16 6.26 9.75
C THR A 22 15.06 4.98 10.61
N PRO A 23 15.36 5.04 11.92
CA PRO A 23 15.14 3.90 12.83
C PRO A 23 13.69 3.38 12.82
N LEU A 24 12.73 4.23 12.48
CA LEU A 24 11.31 3.88 12.39
C LEU A 24 11.06 2.78 11.33
N MET A 25 11.77 2.84 10.21
CA MET A 25 11.61 1.89 9.09
C MET A 25 12.66 0.77 9.11
N ALA A 26 13.91 1.09 9.45
CA ALA A 26 15.01 0.11 9.49
C ALA A 26 14.82 -0.94 10.58
N LYS A 27 14.32 -0.53 11.74
CA LYS A 27 13.91 -1.40 12.84
C LYS A 27 12.58 -0.86 13.37
N PRO A 28 11.48 -1.14 12.69
CA PRO A 28 10.19 -0.61 13.13
C PRO A 28 9.99 -1.01 14.58
N SER A 29 9.72 -0.03 15.41
CA SER A 29 9.42 -0.28 16.81
C SER A 29 8.27 -1.29 16.87
N ALA A 30 8.25 -2.13 17.90
CA ALA A 30 7.12 -3.04 18.11
C ALA A 30 5.78 -2.30 18.06
N GLY A 31 5.77 -1.01 18.44
CA GLY A 31 4.61 -0.12 18.36
C GLY A 31 4.13 0.13 16.94
N LEU A 32 5.00 0.53 16.01
CA LEU A 32 4.62 0.77 14.61
C LEU A 32 4.16 -0.52 13.92
N LEU A 33 4.88 -1.61 14.14
CA LEU A 33 4.53 -2.91 13.56
C LEU A 33 3.15 -3.37 14.06
N ASN A 34 2.92 -3.29 15.37
CA ASN A 34 1.61 -3.63 15.96
C ASN A 34 0.50 -2.70 15.45
N LEU A 35 0.79 -1.42 15.26
CA LEU A 35 -0.14 -0.47 14.68
C LEU A 35 -0.56 -0.88 13.26
N CYS A 36 0.42 -1.18 12.40
CA CYS A 36 0.16 -1.61 11.02
C CYS A 36 -0.61 -2.94 10.95
N ILE A 37 -0.28 -3.91 11.79
CA ILE A 37 -0.96 -5.22 11.81
C ILE A 37 -2.37 -5.11 12.41
N LYS A 38 -2.53 -4.32 13.47
CA LYS A 38 -3.79 -4.23 14.25
C LYS A 38 -4.66 -3.03 13.92
N HIS A 39 -4.33 -2.27 12.87
CA HIS A 39 -5.00 -1.01 12.51
C HIS A 39 -6.53 -1.12 12.47
N ARG A 40 -7.08 -2.28 12.05
CA ARG A 40 -8.53 -2.52 11.96
C ARG A 40 -9.23 -2.63 13.33
N HIS A 41 -8.49 -2.97 14.39
CA HIS A 41 -9.02 -3.20 15.72
C HIS A 41 -8.86 -2.02 16.68
N ILE A 42 -8.20 -0.95 16.23
CA ILE A 42 -7.98 0.24 17.04
C ILE A 42 -9.30 0.98 17.29
N GLY A 43 -9.44 1.62 18.43
CA GLY A 43 -10.61 2.41 18.75
C GLY A 43 -11.90 1.57 18.88
N LYS A 44 -11.83 0.38 19.49
CA LYS A 44 -12.98 -0.54 19.65
C LYS A 44 -13.58 -0.99 18.30
N GLY A 45 -12.72 -1.19 17.30
CA GLY A 45 -13.14 -1.66 15.97
C GLY A 45 -13.48 -0.55 14.98
N LEU A 46 -13.27 0.72 15.31
CA LEU A 46 -13.37 1.83 14.34
C LEU A 46 -12.29 1.74 13.28
N GLY A 47 -11.11 1.25 13.64
CA GLY A 47 -9.95 1.18 12.79
C GLY A 47 -9.30 2.54 12.53
N ILE A 48 -8.11 2.49 11.96
CA ILE A 48 -7.43 3.64 11.39
C ILE A 48 -6.94 3.31 9.98
N SER A 49 -6.90 4.30 9.11
CA SER A 49 -6.24 4.19 7.81
C SER A 49 -4.79 4.63 7.94
N ILE A 50 -3.84 3.83 7.45
CA ILE A 50 -2.42 4.14 7.48
C ILE A 50 -1.95 4.30 6.04
N TYR A 51 -1.36 5.45 5.74
CA TYR A 51 -0.79 5.79 4.44
C TYR A 51 0.72 5.93 4.59
N MET A 52 1.48 5.15 3.84
CA MET A 52 2.94 5.19 3.87
C MET A 52 3.47 5.62 2.50
N CYS A 53 4.13 6.78 2.45
CA CYS A 53 4.83 7.25 1.26
C CYS A 53 6.30 6.86 1.37
N VAL A 54 6.76 5.99 0.47
CA VAL A 54 8.12 5.44 0.53
C VAL A 54 8.80 5.51 -0.83
N GLN A 55 10.10 5.74 -0.82
CA GLN A 55 10.90 5.83 -2.03
C GLN A 55 11.40 4.45 -2.51
N SER A 56 11.28 3.42 -1.68
CA SER A 56 11.71 2.07 -2.00
C SER A 56 10.86 1.03 -1.32
N TYR A 57 10.48 0.00 -2.06
CA TYR A 57 9.65 -1.10 -1.57
C TYR A 57 10.44 -2.10 -0.72
N CYS A 58 11.61 -2.51 -1.16
CA CYS A 58 12.35 -3.64 -0.56
C CYS A 58 13.86 -3.42 -0.36
N SER A 59 14.39 -2.20 -0.56
CA SER A 59 15.81 -1.94 -0.32
C SER A 59 16.17 -1.98 1.17
N GLN A 60 17.46 -1.95 1.48
CA GLN A 60 17.94 -1.81 2.86
C GLN A 60 17.37 -0.51 3.47
N GLY A 61 16.58 -0.64 4.52
CA GLY A 61 15.79 0.47 5.08
C GLY A 61 14.42 0.69 4.45
N GLY A 62 14.00 -0.14 3.51
CA GLY A 62 12.65 -0.15 2.95
C GLY A 62 11.56 -0.65 3.91
N ILE A 63 10.35 -0.83 3.40
CA ILE A 63 9.22 -1.26 4.22
C ILE A 63 9.45 -2.68 4.75
N ASN A 64 9.22 -2.88 6.05
CA ASN A 64 9.30 -4.20 6.68
C ASN A 64 8.33 -5.18 6.01
N ARG A 65 8.74 -6.44 5.80
CA ARG A 65 7.96 -7.47 5.15
C ARG A 65 6.57 -7.65 5.77
N ALA A 66 6.48 -7.69 7.11
CA ALA A 66 5.18 -7.85 7.77
C ALA A 66 4.22 -6.66 7.55
N ILE A 67 4.73 -5.46 7.30
CA ILE A 67 3.92 -4.30 6.90
C ILE A 67 3.43 -4.49 5.46
N ARG A 68 4.32 -4.92 4.54
CA ARG A 68 3.95 -5.18 3.14
C ARG A 68 2.86 -6.25 3.02
N GLU A 69 2.99 -7.36 3.76
CA GLU A 69 2.00 -8.45 3.80
C GLU A 69 0.62 -8.02 4.36
N ASN A 70 0.56 -6.91 5.10
CA ASN A 70 -0.68 -6.34 5.62
C ASN A 70 -1.18 -5.13 4.82
N THR A 71 -0.53 -4.80 3.72
CA THR A 71 -0.96 -3.72 2.82
C THR A 71 -2.23 -4.16 2.08
N THR A 72 -3.23 -3.29 2.03
CA THR A 72 -4.49 -3.56 1.31
C THR A 72 -4.56 -2.86 -0.03
N LEU A 73 -3.84 -1.75 -0.18
CA LEU A 73 -3.77 -0.98 -1.43
C LEU A 73 -2.33 -0.53 -1.65
N LEU A 74 -1.77 -0.83 -2.80
CA LEU A 74 -0.46 -0.35 -3.22
C LEU A 74 -0.62 0.59 -4.42
N LEU A 75 -0.04 1.78 -4.32
CA LEU A 75 0.07 2.73 -5.42
C LEU A 75 1.52 2.70 -5.90
N LEU A 76 1.74 2.04 -7.03
CA LEU A 76 3.06 1.87 -7.62
C LEU A 76 3.33 2.96 -8.64
N PHE A 77 4.11 3.96 -8.26
CA PHE A 77 4.64 4.97 -9.17
C PHE A 77 5.81 4.42 -9.99
N LYS A 78 6.24 5.15 -11.01
CA LYS A 78 7.34 4.73 -11.87
C LYS A 78 8.62 4.45 -11.05
N ILE A 79 9.08 3.22 -11.10
CA ILE A 79 10.31 2.75 -10.48
C ILE A 79 11.28 2.35 -11.60
N ASN A 80 12.53 2.82 -11.51
CA ASN A 80 13.57 2.49 -12.49
C ASN A 80 14.36 1.21 -12.14
N GLN A 81 14.08 0.62 -10.97
CA GLN A 81 14.79 -0.57 -10.49
C GLN A 81 13.93 -1.82 -10.69
N GLU A 82 14.29 -2.59 -11.71
CA GLU A 82 13.60 -3.83 -12.10
C GLU A 82 13.46 -4.83 -10.94
N ALA A 83 14.49 -4.92 -10.08
CA ALA A 83 14.47 -5.79 -8.91
C ALA A 83 13.35 -5.45 -7.91
N GLN A 84 12.95 -4.19 -7.81
CA GLN A 84 11.84 -3.80 -6.94
C GLN A 84 10.49 -4.17 -7.54
N ILE A 85 10.33 -4.01 -8.86
CA ILE A 85 9.13 -4.43 -9.60
C ILE A 85 8.92 -5.94 -9.43
N LYS A 86 9.97 -6.72 -9.67
CA LYS A 86 9.95 -8.17 -9.47
C LYS A 86 9.56 -8.54 -8.04
N LYS A 87 10.09 -7.83 -7.05
CA LYS A 87 9.76 -8.10 -5.64
C LYS A 87 8.31 -7.79 -5.29
N VAL A 88 7.74 -6.74 -5.87
CA VAL A 88 6.29 -6.45 -5.72
C VAL A 88 5.48 -7.62 -6.25
N MET A 89 5.81 -8.15 -7.41
CA MET A 89 5.11 -9.29 -8.00
C MET A 89 5.21 -10.55 -7.14
N GLU A 90 6.44 -10.94 -6.74
CA GLU A 90 6.69 -12.13 -5.92
C GLU A 90 5.92 -12.12 -4.59
N GLU A 91 5.81 -10.94 -3.96
CA GLU A 91 5.17 -10.82 -2.64
C GLU A 91 3.66 -10.59 -2.71
N SER A 92 3.14 -10.17 -3.86
CA SER A 92 1.73 -9.80 -4.01
C SER A 92 0.83 -10.97 -4.42
N ASP A 93 1.42 -12.12 -4.79
CA ASP A 93 0.70 -13.32 -5.26
C ASP A 93 -0.41 -12.98 -6.28
N LEU A 94 -0.05 -12.17 -7.27
CA LEU A 94 -0.99 -11.68 -8.26
C LEU A 94 -1.27 -12.77 -9.30
N PRO A 95 -2.51 -12.93 -9.75
CA PRO A 95 -2.88 -13.89 -10.79
C PRO A 95 -2.51 -13.36 -12.20
N LEU A 96 -1.26 -12.92 -12.38
CA LEU A 96 -0.75 -12.31 -13.61
C LEU A 96 0.61 -12.90 -13.97
N SER A 97 0.90 -12.96 -15.29
CA SER A 97 2.27 -13.23 -15.74
C SER A 97 3.16 -11.98 -15.56
N ASP A 98 4.47 -12.21 -15.49
CA ASP A 98 5.47 -11.15 -15.40
C ASP A 98 5.34 -10.16 -16.57
N GLU A 99 5.12 -10.67 -17.78
CA GLU A 99 4.97 -9.85 -18.99
C GLU A 99 3.74 -8.93 -18.87
N ARG A 100 2.60 -9.49 -18.44
CA ARG A 100 1.38 -8.70 -18.30
C ARG A 100 1.51 -7.61 -17.25
N PHE A 101 2.16 -7.91 -16.12
CA PHE A 101 2.43 -6.91 -15.10
C PHE A 101 3.31 -5.76 -15.61
N HIS A 102 4.36 -6.09 -16.38
CA HIS A 102 5.22 -5.07 -16.99
C HIS A 102 4.48 -4.20 -18.01
N GLU A 103 3.60 -4.78 -18.82
CA GLU A 103 2.73 -4.04 -19.74
C GLU A 103 1.83 -3.05 -18.98
N MET A 104 1.21 -3.49 -17.90
CA MET A 104 0.37 -2.63 -17.06
C MET A 104 1.17 -1.50 -16.43
N CYS A 105 2.35 -1.79 -15.89
CA CYS A 105 3.26 -0.77 -15.36
C CYS A 105 3.64 0.25 -16.44
N LYS A 106 4.03 -0.21 -17.62
CA LYS A 106 4.39 0.66 -18.75
C LYS A 106 3.22 1.56 -19.14
N TYR A 107 2.02 0.99 -19.28
CA TYR A 107 0.81 1.74 -19.61
C TYR A 107 0.52 2.84 -18.58
N CYS A 108 0.55 2.49 -17.30
CA CYS A 108 0.27 3.45 -16.24
C CYS A 108 1.33 4.55 -16.15
N HIS A 109 2.61 4.19 -16.34
CA HIS A 109 3.73 5.11 -16.17
C HIS A 109 4.08 5.94 -17.42
N ASP A 110 3.35 5.77 -18.51
CA ASP A 110 3.50 6.60 -19.73
C ASP A 110 3.02 8.05 -19.48
N LYS A 111 2.04 8.23 -18.61
CA LYS A 111 1.57 9.55 -18.20
C LYS A 111 2.37 10.07 -16.99
N PRO A 112 2.83 11.33 -16.98
CA PRO A 112 3.53 11.91 -15.83
C PRO A 112 2.70 11.82 -14.55
N PHE A 113 3.36 11.47 -13.44
CA PHE A 113 2.75 11.36 -12.10
C PHE A 113 1.62 10.32 -11.96
N ASN A 114 1.38 9.53 -12.98
CA ASN A 114 0.42 8.44 -12.90
C ASN A 114 1.04 7.20 -12.21
N PHE A 115 0.20 6.29 -11.75
CA PHE A 115 0.58 5.12 -10.99
C PHE A 115 -0.31 3.92 -11.35
N LEU A 116 0.20 2.72 -11.10
CA LEU A 116 -0.58 1.51 -11.05
C LEU A 116 -1.11 1.32 -9.61
N ALA A 117 -2.43 1.36 -9.45
CA ALA A 117 -3.07 1.03 -8.18
C ALA A 117 -3.44 -0.46 -8.16
N MET A 118 -3.04 -1.14 -7.10
CA MET A 118 -3.33 -2.56 -6.88
C MET A 118 -4.09 -2.74 -5.57
N ASP A 119 -5.33 -3.21 -5.66
CA ASP A 119 -6.15 -3.56 -4.51
C ASP A 119 -5.93 -5.05 -4.19
N PHE A 120 -5.37 -5.35 -3.03
CA PHE A 120 -5.10 -6.72 -2.60
C PHE A 120 -6.30 -7.43 -1.94
N ALA A 121 -7.39 -6.69 -1.71
CA ALA A 121 -8.62 -7.23 -1.14
C ALA A 121 -9.87 -6.70 -1.87
N PRO A 122 -9.92 -6.78 -3.21
CA PRO A 122 -11.02 -6.23 -3.97
C PRO A 122 -12.31 -7.00 -3.69
N LYS A 123 -13.43 -6.30 -3.67
CA LYS A 123 -14.75 -6.93 -3.63
C LYS A 123 -15.15 -7.53 -4.98
N ASP A 124 -14.56 -7.04 -6.05
CA ASP A 124 -14.77 -7.41 -7.44
C ASP A 124 -13.39 -7.52 -8.10
N GLU A 125 -13.01 -8.71 -8.53
CA GLU A 125 -11.70 -9.00 -9.11
C GLU A 125 -11.40 -8.15 -10.36
N SER A 126 -12.42 -7.78 -11.13
CA SER A 126 -12.27 -6.90 -12.30
C SER A 126 -11.82 -5.48 -11.94
N LYS A 127 -11.88 -5.14 -10.66
CA LYS A 127 -11.49 -3.83 -10.11
C LYS A 127 -10.17 -3.84 -9.34
N ARG A 128 -9.44 -4.92 -9.42
CA ARG A 128 -8.16 -5.09 -8.72
C ARG A 128 -7.10 -4.08 -9.16
N PHE A 129 -7.04 -3.80 -10.46
CA PHE A 129 -6.02 -2.93 -11.04
C PHE A 129 -6.61 -1.65 -11.61
N ARG A 130 -5.93 -0.54 -11.39
CA ARG A 130 -6.33 0.77 -11.92
C ARG A 130 -5.11 1.55 -12.40
N SER A 131 -5.28 2.25 -13.51
CA SER A 131 -4.38 3.31 -13.95
C SER A 131 -4.85 4.63 -13.33
N GLY A 132 -4.08 5.15 -12.38
CA GLY A 132 -4.52 6.28 -11.57
C GLY A 132 -5.69 5.90 -10.64
N TRP A 133 -6.62 6.84 -10.43
CA TRP A 133 -7.77 6.63 -9.55
C TRP A 133 -9.01 6.07 -10.26
N ASP A 134 -9.17 6.35 -11.54
CA ASP A 134 -10.47 6.27 -12.21
C ASP A 134 -10.55 5.18 -13.29
N GLU A 135 -9.42 4.76 -13.87
CA GLU A 135 -9.38 3.84 -14.99
C GLU A 135 -9.08 2.40 -14.53
N TYR A 136 -10.07 1.52 -14.55
CA TYR A 136 -9.85 0.09 -14.32
C TYR A 136 -9.18 -0.57 -15.53
N ILE A 137 -8.19 -1.41 -15.27
CA ILE A 137 -7.42 -2.15 -16.27
C ILE A 137 -7.38 -3.63 -15.90
N SER A 138 -7.37 -4.51 -16.91
CA SER A 138 -7.38 -5.98 -16.76
C SER A 138 -6.32 -6.64 -17.64
#